data_440282ba323958ca2ff6d1fa31a5f35e
#
_entry.id   440282ba323958ca2ff6d1fa31a5f35e
#
_cell.length_a   1.000
_cell.length_b   1.000
_cell.length_c   1.000
_cell.angle_alpha   90.00
_cell.angle_beta   90.00
_cell.angle_gamma   90.00
#
_symmetry.space_group_name_H-M   'P 1'
#
loop_
_entity.id
_entity.type
_entity.pdbx_description
1 polymer ?
#
loop_
_entity_poly.entity_id
_entity_poly.type
_entity_poly.pdbx_seq_one_letter_code
_entity_poly.pdbx_strand_id
1 'polypeptide(L)'
;MDIAYLHEFLALALVHFLAVVIPGPDFAITVRQSIRFGHAAGTLTALGIGAGISVHVIYTLLGISALMHTTPWLMDIASLVGGLYLVYLGVVLVRSRPAEAGDLDAEGGSRETPPLHKAFMLGFMTNATNPKATLFFLAIFTTLVSSETPLPVQIAYGAWMCSVNAIWFILVSYLFSRNGVRSRFLCLGHWLERAMGGLLIGVALIYFERLGHSVFDSLLSAAV
;
A
#
# COMPACT_ATOMS: atom_id res chain seq x y z
N MET A 1 -13.56 -19.49 10.43
CA MET A 1 -12.36 -18.64 10.36
C MET A 1 -11.90 -18.43 11.78
N ASP A 2 -10.68 -18.76 12.10
CA ASP A 2 -10.15 -18.62 13.46
C ASP A 2 -10.17 -17.13 13.85
N ILE A 3 -10.53 -16.82 15.11
CA ILE A 3 -10.64 -15.44 15.60
C ILE A 3 -9.28 -14.70 15.45
N ALA A 4 -8.18 -15.43 15.59
CA ALA A 4 -6.84 -14.89 15.40
C ALA A 4 -6.62 -14.33 13.98
N TYR A 5 -7.00 -15.08 12.95
CA TYR A 5 -6.88 -14.63 11.55
C TYR A 5 -7.82 -13.47 11.22
N LEU A 6 -8.96 -13.37 11.90
CA LEU A 6 -9.87 -12.24 11.73
C LEU A 6 -9.25 -10.94 12.26
N HIS A 7 -8.63 -10.95 13.45
CA HIS A 7 -7.97 -9.77 14.00
C HIS A 7 -6.78 -9.32 13.14
N GLU A 8 -5.98 -10.28 12.69
CA GLU A 8 -4.86 -10.04 11.79
C GLU A 8 -5.34 -9.42 10.47
N PHE A 9 -6.38 -10.00 9.87
CA PHE A 9 -7.00 -9.47 8.66
C PHE A 9 -7.53 -8.05 8.84
N LEU A 10 -8.24 -7.78 9.94
CA LEU A 10 -8.80 -6.43 10.19
C LEU A 10 -7.71 -5.39 10.36
N ALA A 11 -6.61 -5.70 11.06
CA ALA A 11 -5.48 -4.81 11.21
C ALA A 11 -4.81 -4.53 9.85
N LEU A 12 -4.52 -5.59 9.07
CA LEU A 12 -3.96 -5.50 7.73
C LEU A 12 -4.89 -4.71 6.80
N ALA A 13 -6.19 -5.02 6.81
CA ALA A 13 -7.19 -4.38 5.97
C ALA A 13 -7.31 -2.88 6.24
N LEU A 14 -7.32 -2.49 7.53
CA LEU A 14 -7.37 -1.09 7.93
C LEU A 14 -6.13 -0.33 7.45
N VAL A 15 -4.94 -0.83 7.78
CA VAL A 15 -3.66 -0.17 7.42
C VAL A 15 -3.51 -0.08 5.91
N HIS A 16 -3.83 -1.16 5.19
CA HIS A 16 -3.76 -1.18 3.73
C HIS A 16 -4.76 -0.21 3.10
N PHE A 17 -6.04 -0.22 3.52
CA PHE A 17 -7.06 0.67 2.98
C PHE A 17 -6.66 2.14 3.15
N LEU A 18 -6.19 2.51 4.33
CA LEU A 18 -5.73 3.87 4.60
C LEU A 18 -4.53 4.25 3.72
N ALA A 19 -3.59 3.32 3.47
CA ALA A 19 -2.47 3.55 2.56
C ALA A 19 -2.90 3.75 1.09
N VAL A 20 -3.94 3.03 0.67
CA VAL A 20 -4.49 3.13 -0.70
C VAL A 20 -5.19 4.47 -0.95
N VAL A 21 -5.89 5.00 0.07
CA VAL A 21 -6.60 6.29 -0.03
C VAL A 21 -5.65 7.48 -0.18
N ILE A 22 -4.40 7.36 0.27
CA ILE A 22 -3.42 8.42 0.22
C ILE A 22 -3.04 8.77 -1.22
N PRO A 23 -3.04 10.06 -1.60
CA PRO A 23 -2.55 10.49 -2.89
C PRO A 23 -1.07 10.10 -3.09
N GLY A 24 -0.80 9.40 -4.18
CA GLY A 24 0.53 8.95 -4.56
C GLY A 24 0.63 8.77 -6.08
N PRO A 25 1.70 8.12 -6.61
CA PRO A 25 1.86 7.91 -8.04
C PRO A 25 0.66 7.22 -8.69
N ASP A 26 0.09 6.20 -8.05
CA ASP A 26 -1.07 5.46 -8.53
C ASP A 26 -2.32 6.34 -8.61
N PHE A 27 -2.52 7.20 -7.61
CA PHE A 27 -3.60 8.17 -7.59
C PHE A 27 -3.42 9.21 -8.70
N ALA A 28 -2.22 9.79 -8.81
CA ALA A 28 -1.92 10.82 -9.80
C ALA A 28 -2.13 10.31 -11.23
N ILE A 29 -1.63 9.11 -11.55
CA ILE A 29 -1.79 8.54 -12.88
C ILE A 29 -3.25 8.19 -13.19
N THR A 30 -4.01 7.67 -12.22
CA THR A 30 -5.44 7.35 -12.39
C THR A 30 -6.24 8.62 -12.68
N VAL A 31 -6.02 9.68 -11.88
CA VAL A 31 -6.69 10.97 -12.06
C VAL A 31 -6.32 11.59 -13.42
N ARG A 32 -5.03 11.58 -13.79
CA ARG A 32 -4.55 12.07 -15.10
C ARG A 32 -5.23 11.36 -16.27
N GLN A 33 -5.26 10.02 -16.23
CA GLN A 33 -5.89 9.22 -17.28
C GLN A 33 -7.40 9.48 -17.37
N SER A 34 -8.06 9.63 -16.22
CA SER A 34 -9.50 9.88 -16.16
C SER A 34 -9.87 11.26 -16.68
N ILE A 35 -9.11 12.29 -16.36
CA ILE A 35 -9.35 13.67 -16.81
C ILE A 35 -9.06 13.80 -18.31
N ARG A 36 -7.95 13.23 -18.77
CA ARG A 36 -7.47 13.42 -20.14
C ARG A 36 -8.18 12.56 -21.16
N PHE A 37 -8.47 11.31 -20.83
CA PHE A 37 -8.96 10.28 -21.75
C PHE A 37 -10.30 9.66 -21.32
N GLY A 38 -10.91 10.20 -20.26
CA GLY A 38 -12.19 9.75 -19.73
C GLY A 38 -12.10 8.56 -18.78
N HIS A 39 -13.22 8.25 -18.14
CA HIS A 39 -13.31 7.23 -17.09
C HIS A 39 -12.90 5.83 -17.56
N ALA A 40 -13.10 5.49 -18.84
CA ALA A 40 -12.71 4.16 -19.36
C ALA A 40 -11.21 3.92 -19.30
N ALA A 41 -10.40 4.92 -19.71
CA ALA A 41 -8.95 4.87 -19.62
C ALA A 41 -8.49 4.83 -18.14
N GLY A 42 -9.09 5.67 -17.29
CA GLY A 42 -8.82 5.65 -15.85
C GLY A 42 -9.18 4.31 -15.18
N THR A 43 -10.29 3.70 -15.57
CA THR A 43 -10.71 2.36 -15.06
C THR A 43 -9.69 1.28 -15.45
N LEU A 44 -9.19 1.29 -16.69
CA LEU A 44 -8.18 0.32 -17.10
C LEU A 44 -6.84 0.57 -16.43
N THR A 45 -6.47 1.83 -16.20
CA THR A 45 -5.30 2.17 -15.37
C THR A 45 -5.48 1.61 -13.95
N ALA A 46 -6.66 1.76 -13.34
CA ALA A 46 -6.99 1.24 -12.03
C ALA A 46 -6.90 -0.30 -11.96
N LEU A 47 -7.41 -1.00 -12.97
CA LEU A 47 -7.26 -2.45 -13.10
C LEU A 47 -5.79 -2.87 -13.25
N GLY A 48 -5.02 -2.09 -14.01
CA GLY A 48 -3.57 -2.28 -14.13
C GLY A 48 -2.87 -2.14 -12.78
N ILE A 49 -3.20 -1.11 -12.00
CA ILE A 49 -2.66 -0.90 -10.65
C ILE A 49 -3.01 -2.10 -9.75
N GLY A 50 -4.27 -2.52 -9.72
CA GLY A 50 -4.68 -3.70 -8.96
C GLY A 50 -3.93 -4.98 -9.36
N ALA A 51 -3.68 -5.17 -10.66
CA ALA A 51 -2.82 -6.26 -11.14
C ALA A 51 -1.36 -6.07 -10.74
N GLY A 52 -0.84 -4.83 -10.69
CA GLY A 52 0.51 -4.51 -10.22
C GLY A 52 0.74 -4.90 -8.76
N ILE A 53 -0.28 -4.73 -7.90
CA ILE A 53 -0.24 -5.18 -6.51
C ILE A 53 0.06 -6.68 -6.39
N SER A 54 -0.43 -7.51 -7.30
CA SER A 54 -0.15 -8.95 -7.25
C SER A 54 1.35 -9.28 -7.34
N VAL A 55 2.13 -8.47 -8.04
CA VAL A 55 3.59 -8.62 -8.11
C VAL A 55 4.20 -8.47 -6.72
N HIS A 56 3.78 -7.43 -5.97
CA HIS A 56 4.26 -7.19 -4.60
C HIS A 56 3.82 -8.32 -3.65
N VAL A 57 2.57 -8.76 -3.74
CA VAL A 57 2.06 -9.89 -2.94
C VAL A 57 2.86 -11.16 -3.22
N ILE A 58 3.04 -11.51 -4.49
CA ILE A 58 3.72 -12.74 -4.89
C ILE A 58 5.16 -12.78 -4.36
N TYR A 59 5.97 -11.75 -4.63
CA TYR A 59 7.36 -11.80 -4.15
C TYR A 59 7.47 -11.68 -2.63
N THR A 60 6.53 -10.97 -1.97
CA THR A 60 6.51 -10.88 -0.52
C THR A 60 6.19 -12.25 0.10
N LEU A 61 5.17 -12.95 -0.40
CA LEU A 61 4.82 -14.29 0.06
C LEU A 61 5.95 -15.30 -0.19
N LEU A 62 6.53 -15.28 -1.39
CA LEU A 62 7.65 -16.17 -1.74
C LEU A 62 8.91 -15.83 -0.92
N GLY A 63 9.20 -14.54 -0.77
CA GLY A 63 10.37 -14.07 -0.02
C GLY A 63 10.27 -14.39 1.47
N ILE A 64 9.13 -14.09 2.09
CA ILE A 64 8.89 -14.39 3.52
C ILE A 64 8.93 -15.89 3.75
N SER A 65 8.24 -16.70 2.92
CA SER A 65 8.26 -18.15 3.04
C SER A 65 9.67 -18.72 2.93
N ALA A 66 10.47 -18.25 1.97
CA ALA A 66 11.86 -18.69 1.83
C ALA A 66 12.71 -18.32 3.06
N LEU A 67 12.57 -17.10 3.56
CA LEU A 67 13.30 -16.62 4.75
C LEU A 67 12.97 -17.42 6.01
N MET A 68 11.70 -17.72 6.23
CA MET A 68 11.24 -18.50 7.38
C MET A 68 11.86 -19.91 7.41
N HIS A 69 11.96 -20.55 6.24
CA HIS A 69 12.46 -21.93 6.15
C HIS A 69 13.98 -22.05 6.12
N THR A 70 14.69 -21.03 5.63
CA THR A 70 16.14 -21.11 5.41
C THR A 70 16.95 -20.34 6.43
N THR A 71 16.46 -19.22 6.92
CA THR A 71 17.27 -18.27 7.71
C THR A 71 16.40 -17.45 8.68
N PRO A 72 15.96 -18.01 9.81
CA PRO A 72 15.03 -17.34 10.74
C PRO A 72 15.49 -15.93 11.19
N TRP A 73 16.80 -15.78 11.52
CA TRP A 73 17.33 -14.47 11.94
C TRP A 73 17.22 -13.37 10.87
N LEU A 74 17.14 -13.76 9.60
CA LEU A 74 16.96 -12.82 8.49
C LEU A 74 15.51 -12.28 8.45
N MET A 75 14.55 -13.09 8.93
CA MET A 75 13.17 -12.65 9.13
C MET A 75 13.07 -11.55 10.21
N ASP A 76 13.83 -11.68 11.29
CA ASP A 76 13.90 -10.65 12.34
C ASP A 76 14.46 -9.35 11.79
N ILE A 77 15.50 -9.42 10.96
CA ILE A 77 16.04 -8.23 10.27
C ILE A 77 15.01 -7.65 9.29
N ALA A 78 14.35 -8.47 8.48
CA ALA A 78 13.33 -8.01 7.54
C ALA A 78 12.18 -7.29 8.27
N SER A 79 11.76 -7.84 9.40
CA SER A 79 10.72 -7.27 10.25
C SER A 79 11.16 -5.96 10.91
N LEU A 80 12.40 -5.88 11.39
CA LEU A 80 12.98 -4.64 11.92
C LEU A 80 13.02 -3.54 10.85
N VAL A 81 13.53 -3.88 9.65
CA VAL A 81 13.56 -2.96 8.50
C VAL A 81 12.16 -2.52 8.10
N GLY A 82 11.20 -3.45 8.08
CA GLY A 82 9.79 -3.17 7.82
C GLY A 82 9.20 -2.17 8.82
N GLY A 83 9.40 -2.40 10.12
CA GLY A 83 8.96 -1.51 11.19
C GLY A 83 9.58 -0.11 11.07
N LEU A 84 10.89 -0.02 10.85
CA LEU A 84 11.58 1.26 10.61
C LEU A 84 11.06 1.99 9.37
N TYR A 85 10.74 1.24 8.31
CA TYR A 85 10.14 1.82 7.11
C TYR A 85 8.73 2.37 7.37
N LEU A 86 7.91 1.70 8.18
CA LEU A 86 6.60 2.24 8.59
C LEU A 86 6.74 3.55 9.38
N VAL A 87 7.73 3.65 10.27
CA VAL A 87 8.04 4.92 10.97
C VAL A 87 8.45 5.99 9.96
N TYR A 88 9.39 5.68 9.06
CA TYR A 88 9.83 6.62 8.02
C TYR A 88 8.66 7.14 7.19
N LEU A 89 7.85 6.22 6.66
CA LEU A 89 6.68 6.55 5.85
C LEU A 89 5.68 7.39 6.65
N GLY A 90 5.43 7.01 7.91
CA GLY A 90 4.57 7.75 8.81
C GLY A 90 5.05 9.19 9.03
N VAL A 91 6.34 9.42 9.27
CA VAL A 91 6.93 10.76 9.42
C VAL A 91 6.80 11.57 8.14
N VAL A 92 7.05 10.97 6.96
CA VAL A 92 6.88 11.63 5.67
C VAL A 92 5.45 12.10 5.49
N LEU A 93 4.46 11.25 5.80
CA LEU A 93 3.05 11.56 5.65
C LEU A 93 2.55 12.61 6.67
N VAL A 94 3.02 12.57 7.93
CA VAL A 94 2.69 13.61 8.93
C VAL A 94 3.18 14.98 8.49
N ARG A 95 4.28 15.04 7.75
CA ARG A 95 4.87 16.29 7.23
C ARG A 95 4.31 16.72 5.88
N SER A 96 3.31 16.03 5.34
CA SER A 96 2.72 16.36 4.03
C SER A 96 2.13 17.77 4.02
N ARG A 97 2.23 18.44 2.86
CA ARG A 97 1.72 19.78 2.60
C ARG A 97 0.56 19.72 1.61
N PRO A 98 -0.34 20.72 1.59
CA PRO A 98 -1.36 20.80 0.56
C PRO A 98 -0.74 20.73 -0.84
N ALA A 99 -1.30 19.89 -1.72
CA ALA A 99 -0.88 19.82 -3.11
C ALA A 99 -1.28 21.12 -3.84
N GLU A 100 -0.39 21.67 -4.64
CA GLU A 100 -0.69 22.81 -5.48
C GLU A 100 -1.52 22.37 -6.71
N ALA A 101 -2.49 23.18 -7.13
CA ALA A 101 -3.38 22.85 -8.24
C ALA A 101 -2.64 22.65 -9.58
N GLY A 102 -1.41 23.17 -9.70
CA GLY A 102 -0.56 23.04 -10.89
C GLY A 102 0.08 21.67 -11.11
N ASP A 103 0.21 20.85 -10.06
CA ASP A 103 0.90 19.55 -10.16
C ASP A 103 0.18 18.52 -11.06
N LEU A 104 -1.10 18.74 -11.36
CA LEU A 104 -1.89 17.85 -12.21
C LEU A 104 -2.10 18.38 -13.64
N ASP A 105 -1.74 19.62 -13.94
CA ASP A 105 -1.98 20.27 -15.24
C ASP A 105 -0.75 20.26 -16.17
N ALA A 106 0.40 19.81 -15.69
CA ALA A 106 1.63 19.77 -16.47
C ALA A 106 1.54 18.72 -17.60
N GLU A 107 1.63 19.23 -18.82
CA GLU A 107 1.73 18.61 -20.14
C GLU A 107 0.43 18.58 -20.98
N GLY A 108 0.24 19.65 -21.71
CA GLY A 108 -0.60 19.72 -22.90
C GLY A 108 0.01 18.90 -24.05
N GLY A 109 -0.37 17.65 -24.16
CA GLY A 109 -0.03 16.78 -25.28
C GLY A 109 -1.31 16.28 -25.98
N SER A 110 -1.19 15.79 -27.21
CA SER A 110 -2.24 15.41 -28.14
C SER A 110 -3.44 14.68 -27.50
N ARG A 111 -4.65 15.05 -27.95
CA ARG A 111 -5.94 14.52 -27.50
C ARG A 111 -6.28 13.11 -28.02
N GLU A 112 -5.36 12.40 -28.64
CA GLU A 112 -5.62 11.02 -29.08
C GLU A 112 -5.71 10.11 -27.87
N THR A 113 -6.87 9.45 -27.73
CA THR A 113 -7.09 8.46 -26.66
C THR A 113 -6.13 7.29 -26.87
N PRO A 114 -5.25 6.97 -25.93
CA PRO A 114 -4.34 5.85 -26.08
C PRO A 114 -5.15 4.55 -26.18
N PRO A 115 -4.64 3.55 -26.90
CA PRO A 115 -5.23 2.24 -26.88
C PRO A 115 -5.43 1.73 -25.46
N LEU A 116 -6.59 1.12 -25.18
CA LEU A 116 -7.00 0.75 -23.81
C LEU A 116 -5.98 -0.15 -23.09
N HIS A 117 -5.28 -1.05 -23.83
CA HIS A 117 -4.22 -1.87 -23.27
C HIS A 117 -3.02 -1.04 -22.75
N LYS A 118 -2.74 0.10 -23.36
CA LYS A 118 -1.67 1.01 -22.88
C LYS A 118 -2.05 1.67 -21.56
N ALA A 119 -3.32 2.00 -21.36
CA ALA A 119 -3.79 2.54 -20.08
C ALA A 119 -3.66 1.49 -18.96
N PHE A 120 -4.02 0.23 -19.21
CA PHE A 120 -3.79 -0.88 -18.28
C PHE A 120 -2.30 -1.05 -17.98
N MET A 121 -1.47 -1.16 -19.00
CA MET A 121 -0.03 -1.37 -18.83
C MET A 121 0.65 -0.21 -18.10
N LEU A 122 0.18 1.02 -18.32
CA LEU A 122 0.67 2.19 -17.60
C LEU A 122 0.39 2.06 -16.09
N GLY A 123 -0.84 1.72 -15.71
CA GLY A 123 -1.19 1.48 -14.30
C GLY A 123 -0.40 0.31 -13.69
N PHE A 124 -0.31 -0.81 -14.42
CA PHE A 124 0.45 -1.97 -13.99
C PHE A 124 1.92 -1.63 -13.73
N MET A 125 2.59 -1.01 -14.69
CA MET A 125 4.00 -0.65 -14.55
C MET A 125 4.22 0.39 -13.45
N THR A 126 3.36 1.41 -13.36
CA THR A 126 3.46 2.44 -12.31
C THR A 126 3.44 1.80 -10.92
N ASN A 127 2.55 0.84 -10.68
CA ASN A 127 2.46 0.17 -9.39
C ASN A 127 3.55 -0.90 -9.22
N ALA A 128 3.71 -1.83 -10.15
CA ALA A 128 4.64 -2.96 -10.04
C ALA A 128 6.12 -2.53 -9.86
N THR A 129 6.49 -1.35 -10.36
CA THR A 129 7.83 -0.78 -10.18
C THR A 129 7.92 0.26 -9.06
N ASN A 130 6.84 0.45 -8.30
CA ASN A 130 6.79 1.45 -7.24
C ASN A 130 7.56 0.98 -5.99
N PRO A 131 8.72 1.57 -5.66
CA PRO A 131 9.50 1.14 -4.50
C PRO A 131 8.79 1.39 -3.18
N LYS A 132 7.90 2.41 -3.12
CA LYS A 132 7.08 2.66 -1.93
C LYS A 132 6.11 1.50 -1.69
N ALA A 133 5.46 0.98 -2.74
CA ALA A 133 4.59 -0.16 -2.63
C ALA A 133 5.36 -1.42 -2.22
N THR A 134 6.52 -1.68 -2.85
CA THR A 134 7.42 -2.78 -2.48
C THR A 134 7.69 -2.84 -0.98
N LEU A 135 8.22 -1.74 -0.44
CA LEU A 135 8.60 -1.67 0.98
C LEU A 135 7.38 -1.70 1.90
N PHE A 136 6.26 -1.12 1.48
CA PHE A 136 5.01 -1.15 2.23
C PHE A 136 4.45 -2.57 2.36
N PHE A 137 4.41 -3.34 1.26
CA PHE A 137 3.95 -4.74 1.30
C PHE A 137 4.87 -5.61 2.13
N LEU A 138 6.18 -5.47 1.98
CA LEU A 138 7.15 -6.18 2.81
C LEU A 138 6.91 -5.85 4.30
N ALA A 139 6.80 -4.57 4.65
CA ALA A 139 6.58 -4.12 6.01
C ALA A 139 5.29 -4.68 6.63
N ILE A 140 4.16 -4.58 5.92
CA ILE A 140 2.87 -5.08 6.42
C ILE A 140 2.93 -6.59 6.67
N PHE A 141 3.43 -7.37 5.72
CA PHE A 141 3.47 -8.82 5.88
C PHE A 141 4.43 -9.26 6.96
N THR A 142 5.55 -8.56 7.19
CA THR A 142 6.51 -8.92 8.25
C THR A 142 6.09 -8.43 9.64
N THR A 143 5.24 -7.39 9.75
CA THR A 143 4.88 -6.81 11.06
C THR A 143 3.46 -7.17 11.51
N LEU A 144 2.52 -7.39 10.59
CA LEU A 144 1.11 -7.63 10.90
C LEU A 144 0.66 -9.07 10.66
N VAL A 145 1.33 -9.81 9.77
CA VAL A 145 0.97 -11.20 9.46
C VAL A 145 1.86 -12.13 10.26
N SER A 146 1.26 -13.05 11.00
CA SER A 146 1.98 -14.04 11.80
C SER A 146 2.71 -15.05 10.91
N SER A 147 3.88 -15.50 11.34
CA SER A 147 4.62 -16.61 10.73
C SER A 147 3.82 -17.91 10.72
N GLU A 148 2.90 -18.08 11.67
CA GLU A 148 2.04 -19.25 11.81
C GLU A 148 0.80 -19.18 10.90
N THR A 149 0.54 -18.04 10.23
CA THR A 149 -0.63 -17.90 9.36
C THR A 149 -0.45 -18.74 8.10
N PRO A 150 -1.37 -19.69 7.82
CA PRO A 150 -1.26 -20.58 6.68
C PRO A 150 -1.20 -19.82 5.33
N LEU A 151 -0.39 -20.29 4.39
CA LEU A 151 -0.23 -19.68 3.08
C LEU A 151 -1.55 -19.42 2.34
N PRO A 152 -2.57 -20.30 2.35
CA PRO A 152 -3.86 -19.99 1.74
C PRO A 152 -4.55 -18.76 2.33
N VAL A 153 -4.41 -18.52 3.64
CA VAL A 153 -4.95 -17.34 4.32
C VAL A 153 -4.20 -16.09 3.89
N GLN A 154 -2.86 -16.15 3.82
CA GLN A 154 -2.02 -15.05 3.33
C GLN A 154 -2.34 -14.72 1.86
N ILE A 155 -2.58 -15.73 1.01
CA ILE A 155 -3.02 -15.53 -0.38
C ILE A 155 -4.38 -14.81 -0.42
N ALA A 156 -5.32 -15.18 0.46
CA ALA A 156 -6.62 -14.52 0.54
C ALA A 156 -6.48 -13.04 0.95
N TYR A 157 -5.57 -12.72 1.87
CA TYR A 157 -5.23 -11.33 2.22
C TYR A 157 -4.70 -10.57 1.00
N GLY A 158 -3.76 -11.17 0.26
CA GLY A 158 -3.22 -10.57 -0.96
C GLY A 158 -4.28 -10.34 -2.04
N ALA A 159 -5.16 -11.30 -2.27
CA ALA A 159 -6.27 -11.19 -3.22
C ALA A 159 -7.25 -10.06 -2.84
N TRP A 160 -7.54 -9.93 -1.54
CA TRP A 160 -8.33 -8.82 -1.01
C TRP A 160 -7.64 -7.48 -1.28
N MET A 161 -6.33 -7.36 -1.02
CA MET A 161 -5.56 -6.14 -1.25
C MET A 161 -5.56 -5.73 -2.72
N CYS A 162 -5.38 -6.67 -3.65
CA CYS A 162 -5.48 -6.43 -5.09
C CYS A 162 -6.87 -5.89 -5.47
N SER A 163 -7.91 -6.52 -4.94
CA SER A 163 -9.31 -6.17 -5.23
C SER A 163 -9.66 -4.77 -4.71
N VAL A 164 -9.28 -4.46 -3.48
CA VAL A 164 -9.53 -3.15 -2.87
C VAL A 164 -8.80 -2.04 -3.62
N ASN A 165 -7.56 -2.26 -4.04
CA ASN A 165 -6.83 -1.30 -4.88
C ASN A 165 -7.57 -1.03 -6.19
N ALA A 166 -7.94 -2.09 -6.93
CA ALA A 166 -8.66 -1.95 -8.18
C ALA A 166 -9.97 -1.18 -7.99
N ILE A 167 -10.78 -1.58 -7.00
CA ILE A 167 -12.08 -0.95 -6.70
C ILE A 167 -11.90 0.51 -6.32
N TRP A 168 -10.94 0.82 -5.45
CA TRP A 168 -10.68 2.19 -5.02
C TRP A 168 -10.30 3.09 -6.20
N PHE A 169 -9.36 2.67 -7.03
CA PHE A 169 -8.91 3.48 -8.15
C PHE A 169 -9.94 3.55 -9.29
N ILE A 170 -10.81 2.53 -9.45
CA ILE A 170 -11.98 2.63 -10.32
C ILE A 170 -12.93 3.73 -9.81
N LEU A 171 -13.20 3.76 -8.51
CA LEU A 171 -14.00 4.81 -7.90
C LEU A 171 -13.36 6.20 -8.09
N VAL A 172 -12.05 6.32 -7.85
CA VAL A 172 -11.28 7.55 -8.13
C VAL A 172 -11.43 7.95 -9.59
N SER A 173 -11.26 7.03 -10.54
CA SER A 173 -11.43 7.30 -11.96
C SER A 173 -12.80 7.89 -12.27
N TYR A 174 -13.85 7.30 -11.74
CA TYR A 174 -15.22 7.77 -11.96
C TYR A 174 -15.48 9.15 -11.33
N LEU A 175 -15.04 9.36 -10.08
CA LEU A 175 -15.24 10.62 -9.36
C LEU A 175 -14.48 11.77 -10.00
N PHE A 176 -13.22 11.56 -10.38
CA PHE A 176 -12.33 12.60 -10.91
C PHE A 176 -12.55 12.89 -12.41
N SER A 177 -13.33 12.08 -13.10
CA SER A 177 -13.88 12.46 -14.41
C SER A 177 -14.87 13.62 -14.34
N ARG A 178 -15.32 14.02 -13.11
CA ARG A 178 -16.25 15.11 -12.88
C ARG A 178 -15.52 16.34 -12.31
N ASN A 179 -15.64 17.49 -12.97
CA ASN A 179 -14.88 18.72 -12.70
C ASN A 179 -14.99 19.31 -11.28
N GLY A 180 -16.02 18.95 -10.48
CA GLY A 180 -16.25 19.55 -9.15
C GLY A 180 -15.60 18.80 -7.97
N VAL A 181 -15.14 17.57 -8.16
CA VAL A 181 -14.62 16.71 -7.07
C VAL A 181 -13.13 16.93 -6.84
N ARG A 182 -12.40 17.23 -7.91
CA ARG A 182 -10.94 17.39 -7.92
C ARG A 182 -10.43 18.42 -6.92
N SER A 183 -10.99 19.64 -6.92
CA SER A 183 -10.50 20.74 -6.08
C SER A 183 -10.72 20.48 -4.59
N ARG A 184 -11.85 19.87 -4.22
CA ARG A 184 -12.14 19.54 -2.81
C ARG A 184 -11.24 18.45 -2.27
N PHE A 185 -10.92 17.45 -3.08
CA PHE A 185 -10.07 16.34 -2.65
C PHE A 185 -8.60 16.77 -2.48
N LEU A 186 -8.09 17.64 -3.36
CA LEU A 186 -6.73 18.19 -3.24
C LEU A 186 -6.57 19.05 -1.97
N CYS A 187 -7.62 19.76 -1.57
CA CYS A 187 -7.62 20.51 -0.31
C CYS A 187 -7.58 19.64 0.94
N LEU A 188 -8.21 18.46 0.91
CA LEU A 188 -8.31 17.55 2.07
C LEU A 188 -7.20 16.49 2.11
N GLY A 189 -6.52 16.26 1.01
CA GLY A 189 -5.55 15.17 0.84
C GLY A 189 -4.45 15.17 1.92
N HIS A 190 -3.87 16.32 2.22
CA HIS A 190 -2.81 16.43 3.22
C HIS A 190 -3.27 16.07 4.65
N TRP A 191 -4.54 16.27 5.01
CA TRP A 191 -5.08 15.85 6.29
C TRP A 191 -5.22 14.32 6.38
N LEU A 192 -5.65 13.69 5.28
CA LEU A 192 -5.70 12.24 5.18
C LEU A 192 -4.28 11.64 5.29
N GLU A 193 -3.30 12.24 4.61
CA GLU A 193 -1.89 11.84 4.71
C GLU A 193 -1.37 11.95 6.14
N ARG A 194 -1.64 13.05 6.84
CA ARG A 194 -1.21 13.25 8.23
C ARG A 194 -1.85 12.25 9.19
N ALA A 195 -3.16 12.01 9.06
CA ALA A 195 -3.87 11.02 9.88
C ALA A 195 -3.29 9.62 9.68
N MET A 196 -3.03 9.25 8.41
CA MET A 196 -2.39 7.98 8.07
C MET A 196 -0.96 7.89 8.62
N GLY A 197 -0.19 8.98 8.49
CA GLY A 197 1.16 9.03 9.05
C GLY A 197 1.18 8.72 10.55
N GLY A 198 0.24 9.32 11.31
CA GLY A 198 0.06 9.02 12.72
C GLY A 198 -0.29 7.55 12.99
N LEU A 199 -1.18 6.97 12.19
CA LEU A 199 -1.56 5.56 12.32
C LEU A 199 -0.39 4.62 12.03
N LEU A 200 0.40 4.86 10.96
CA LEU A 200 1.58 4.04 10.64
C LEU A 200 2.63 4.08 11.74
N ILE A 201 2.87 5.26 12.33
CA ILE A 201 3.76 5.40 13.49
C ILE A 201 3.20 4.59 14.67
N GLY A 202 1.90 4.70 14.95
CA GLY A 202 1.26 3.93 16.02
C GLY A 202 1.42 2.41 15.85
N VAL A 203 1.18 1.90 14.64
CA VAL A 203 1.39 0.47 14.30
C VAL A 203 2.85 0.06 14.51
N ALA A 204 3.80 0.87 14.04
CA ALA A 204 5.22 0.58 14.20
C ALA A 204 5.65 0.57 15.69
N LEU A 205 5.13 1.48 16.50
CA LEU A 205 5.43 1.52 17.94
C LEU A 205 4.90 0.29 18.66
N ILE A 206 3.66 -0.13 18.38
CA ILE A 206 3.09 -1.38 18.94
C ILE A 206 3.93 -2.59 18.51
N TYR A 207 4.40 -2.61 17.27
CA TYR A 207 5.26 -3.67 16.79
C TYR A 207 6.61 -3.71 17.55
N PHE A 208 7.28 -2.57 17.74
CA PHE A 208 8.55 -2.51 18.48
C PHE A 208 8.40 -2.82 19.97
N GLU A 209 7.29 -2.46 20.58
CA GLU A 209 6.98 -2.86 21.95
C GLU A 209 6.92 -4.40 22.07
N ARG A 210 6.19 -5.07 21.18
CA ARG A 210 6.11 -6.54 21.15
C ARG A 210 7.47 -7.19 20.90
N LEU A 211 8.24 -6.65 19.95
CA LEU A 211 9.58 -7.15 19.66
C LEU A 211 10.51 -7.01 20.88
N GLY A 212 10.45 -5.88 21.59
CA GLY A 212 11.21 -5.64 22.81
C GLY A 212 10.89 -6.65 23.91
N HIS A 213 9.61 -6.96 24.14
CA HIS A 213 9.19 -7.98 25.10
C HIS A 213 9.70 -9.37 24.70
N SER A 214 9.58 -9.76 23.44
CA SER A 214 10.08 -11.07 22.95
C SER A 214 11.58 -11.23 23.13
N VAL A 215 12.37 -10.20 22.84
CA VAL A 215 13.83 -10.21 23.04
C VAL A 215 14.18 -10.30 24.51
N PHE A 216 13.50 -9.54 25.38
CA PHE A 216 13.73 -9.56 26.82
C PHE A 216 13.43 -10.93 27.43
N ASP A 217 12.31 -11.56 27.04
CA ASP A 217 11.94 -12.89 27.52
C ASP A 217 12.94 -13.97 27.05
N SER A 218 13.45 -13.85 25.82
CA SER A 218 14.47 -14.76 25.29
C SER A 218 15.81 -14.63 26.04
N LEU A 219 16.21 -13.43 26.42
CA LEU A 219 17.43 -13.20 27.19
C LEU A 219 17.29 -13.72 28.63
N LEU A 220 16.12 -13.57 29.25
CA LEU A 220 15.85 -14.15 30.56
C LEU A 220 15.90 -15.67 30.56
N SER A 221 15.30 -16.30 29.54
CA SER A 221 15.32 -17.77 29.41
C SER A 221 16.70 -18.35 29.10
N ALA A 222 17.59 -17.56 28.50
CA ALA A 222 18.97 -17.97 28.21
C ALA A 222 19.92 -17.78 29.43
N ALA A 223 19.50 -16.99 30.43
CA ALA A 223 20.28 -16.70 31.63
C ALA A 223 19.97 -17.63 32.81
N VAL A 224 18.95 -18.52 32.66
CA VAL A 224 18.53 -19.56 33.63
C VAL A 224 18.93 -20.93 33.14
#